data_6c7df798bd843736d441da6d7b53af6e
#
_entry.id   6c7df798bd843736d441da6d7b53af6e
#
_cell.length_a   1.000
_cell.length_b   1.000
_cell.length_c   1.000
_cell.angle_alpha   90.00
_cell.angle_beta   90.00
_cell.angle_gamma   90.00
#
_symmetry.space_group_name_H-M   'P 1'
#
loop_
_entity.id
_entity.type
_entity.pdbx_description
1 polymer ?
#
loop_
_entity_poly.entity_id
_entity_poly.type
_entity_poly.pdbx_seq_one_letter_code
_entity_poly.pdbx_strand_id
1 'polypeptide(L)'
;MIISRFTGVIALGAATLLASASTLAGAQVVTSLKPIELLVRAIAADDVEITTLVQPGASPHNYSMKPSQRRALEAADAIFWVGPEMETFLTRLLGGSEFRDRTYSLMHGENVPEVQSGSDHGDHDEHGHHNHHDGHEESGAHDNHHDHGSGEDPHIWLDPALAVEMGRDIHRVLATLEGADIHVLDDNLARFEQAMAKAEAAIDQRLTPVRDIDLFTYHNAFTRFVGHYNLNLEGILTLNPELSPGAGHIAEVQEKLRNANQPCLLTEPQFNRQWWRSITEGLDITFSTWDPLATDIETDQDGYIAFQQSLADAVLKCLPEDAQ
;
A
#
# COMPACT_ATOMS: atom_id res chain seq x y z
N MET A 1 95.54 1.76 -21.18
CA MET A 1 94.89 2.61 -20.17
C MET A 1 93.40 2.89 -20.65
N ILE A 2 92.50 1.98 -20.22
CA ILE A 2 91.13 1.97 -20.69
C ILE A 2 90.23 2.35 -19.52
N ILE A 3 89.53 3.46 -19.59
CA ILE A 3 88.63 3.96 -18.58
C ILE A 3 87.20 3.52 -18.98
N SER A 4 86.62 2.59 -18.21
CA SER A 4 85.25 2.13 -18.36
C SER A 4 84.33 3.09 -17.62
N ARG A 5 83.35 3.68 -18.28
CA ARG A 5 82.26 4.47 -17.71
C ARG A 5 81.06 3.58 -17.47
N PHE A 6 80.70 3.42 -16.18
CA PHE A 6 79.42 2.84 -15.75
C PHE A 6 78.35 3.92 -15.76
N THR A 7 77.35 3.71 -16.61
CA THR A 7 76.10 4.51 -16.60
C THR A 7 75.06 3.79 -15.79
N GLY A 8 74.76 4.32 -14.59
CA GLY A 8 73.66 3.81 -13.78
C GLY A 8 72.28 4.33 -14.26
N VAL A 9 71.38 3.42 -14.60
CA VAL A 9 69.98 3.71 -14.94
C VAL A 9 69.19 3.64 -13.65
N ILE A 10 68.65 4.79 -13.21
CA ILE A 10 67.71 4.85 -12.09
C ILE A 10 66.31 4.64 -12.67
N ALA A 11 65.70 3.50 -12.41
CA ALA A 11 64.32 3.19 -12.72
C ALA A 11 63.40 3.82 -11.63
N LEU A 12 62.71 4.88 -12.02
CA LEU A 12 61.69 5.52 -11.19
C LEU A 12 60.38 4.71 -11.33
N GLY A 13 60.09 3.85 -10.30
CA GLY A 13 58.83 3.11 -10.28
C GLY A 13 57.68 4.02 -9.86
N ALA A 14 56.81 4.38 -10.80
CA ALA A 14 55.54 5.06 -10.54
C ALA A 14 54.54 4.01 -9.93
N ALA A 15 54.35 4.05 -8.63
CA ALA A 15 53.25 3.32 -7.98
C ALA A 15 51.94 4.05 -8.26
N THR A 16 51.17 3.55 -9.21
CA THR A 16 49.78 3.98 -9.43
C THR A 16 48.90 3.42 -8.30
N LEU A 17 48.54 4.26 -7.34
CA LEU A 17 47.45 4.02 -6.40
C LEU A 17 46.14 3.97 -7.18
N LEU A 18 45.63 2.76 -7.46
CA LEU A 18 44.25 2.53 -7.87
C LEU A 18 43.38 2.81 -6.63
N ALA A 19 42.87 4.04 -6.53
CA ALA A 19 41.75 4.33 -5.66
C ALA A 19 40.56 3.53 -6.18
N SER A 20 40.24 2.42 -5.52
CA SER A 20 38.97 1.73 -5.69
C SER A 20 37.89 2.71 -5.20
N ALA A 21 37.23 3.39 -6.13
CA ALA A 21 35.97 4.08 -5.83
C ALA A 21 34.97 2.95 -5.50
N SER A 22 34.77 2.67 -4.21
CA SER A 22 33.59 1.93 -3.76
C SER A 22 32.41 2.83 -4.14
N THR A 23 31.71 2.50 -5.22
CA THR A 23 30.36 3.01 -5.40
C THR A 23 29.59 2.52 -4.17
N LEU A 24 29.20 3.41 -3.27
CA LEU A 24 28.20 3.12 -2.27
C LEU A 24 27.00 2.62 -3.07
N ALA A 25 26.69 1.33 -2.97
CA ALA A 25 25.46 0.80 -3.51
C ALA A 25 24.34 1.48 -2.71
N GLY A 26 23.33 1.99 -3.38
CA GLY A 26 22.16 2.57 -2.74
C GLY A 26 21.49 1.56 -1.81
N ALA A 27 20.70 2.04 -0.87
CA ALA A 27 19.98 1.19 0.07
C ALA A 27 19.06 0.20 -0.68
N GLN A 28 19.02 -1.05 -0.18
CA GLN A 28 18.17 -2.11 -0.71
C GLN A 28 16.85 -2.14 0.06
N VAL A 29 15.75 -1.79 -0.58
CA VAL A 29 14.43 -1.77 0.04
C VAL A 29 13.55 -2.87 -0.56
N VAL A 30 12.83 -3.60 0.30
CA VAL A 30 11.83 -4.57 -0.15
C VAL A 30 10.45 -4.06 0.25
N THR A 31 9.50 -4.13 -0.68
CA THR A 31 8.08 -3.85 -0.44
C THR A 31 7.24 -5.09 -0.69
N SER A 32 6.15 -5.25 0.05
CA SER A 32 5.25 -6.39 -0.15
C SER A 32 4.43 -6.27 -1.41
N LEU A 33 3.86 -5.07 -1.67
CA LEU A 33 2.91 -4.79 -2.74
C LEU A 33 3.38 -3.63 -3.61
N LYS A 34 2.92 -3.58 -4.86
CA LYS A 34 3.21 -2.47 -5.77
C LYS A 34 2.71 -1.11 -5.28
N PRO A 35 1.51 -0.93 -4.72
CA PRO A 35 1.12 0.35 -4.12
C PRO A 35 2.09 0.85 -3.04
N ILE A 36 2.67 -0.06 -2.24
CA ILE A 36 3.70 0.30 -1.26
C ILE A 36 5.01 0.69 -1.96
N GLU A 37 5.38 -0.01 -3.04
CA GLU A 37 6.52 0.40 -3.88
C GLU A 37 6.34 1.82 -4.41
N LEU A 38 5.14 2.17 -4.91
CA LEU A 38 4.84 3.52 -5.41
C LEU A 38 4.99 4.59 -4.32
N LEU A 39 4.58 4.30 -3.08
CA LEU A 39 4.81 5.19 -1.93
C LEU A 39 6.30 5.34 -1.63
N VAL A 40 7.05 4.24 -1.60
CA VAL A 40 8.51 4.29 -1.37
C VAL A 40 9.18 5.09 -2.49
N ARG A 41 8.80 4.90 -3.76
CA ARG A 41 9.32 5.68 -4.90
C ARG A 41 9.03 7.17 -4.81
N ALA A 42 7.88 7.54 -4.27
CA ALA A 42 7.52 8.94 -4.09
C ALA A 42 8.44 9.67 -3.09
N ILE A 43 9.00 8.93 -2.11
CA ILE A 43 9.77 9.46 -0.98
C ILE A 43 11.28 9.23 -1.14
N ALA A 44 11.69 8.06 -1.64
CA ALA A 44 13.09 7.64 -1.72
C ALA A 44 13.92 8.52 -2.66
N ALA A 45 15.23 8.53 -2.45
CA ALA A 45 16.19 9.04 -3.41
C ALA A 45 16.36 8.07 -4.60
N ASP A 46 16.86 8.58 -5.73
CA ASP A 46 16.95 7.82 -6.99
C ASP A 46 17.90 6.61 -6.94
N ASP A 47 18.84 6.59 -6.00
CA ASP A 47 19.81 5.50 -5.81
C ASP A 47 19.28 4.34 -4.97
N VAL A 48 18.09 4.45 -4.38
CA VAL A 48 17.46 3.38 -3.62
C VAL A 48 16.94 2.29 -4.57
N GLU A 49 17.43 1.06 -4.39
CA GLU A 49 16.96 -0.11 -5.13
C GLU A 49 15.75 -0.73 -4.44
N ILE A 50 14.62 -0.83 -5.14
CA ILE A 50 13.38 -1.35 -4.58
C ILE A 50 13.00 -2.67 -5.27
N THR A 51 12.68 -3.69 -4.47
CA THR A 51 12.16 -4.98 -4.92
C THR A 51 10.79 -5.24 -4.34
N THR A 52 9.79 -5.47 -5.19
CA THR A 52 8.41 -5.80 -4.78
C THR A 52 8.17 -7.31 -4.80
N LEU A 53 7.59 -7.83 -3.72
CA LEU A 53 7.39 -9.28 -3.54
C LEU A 53 6.20 -9.81 -4.36
N VAL A 54 5.00 -9.26 -4.16
CA VAL A 54 3.80 -9.72 -4.88
C VAL A 54 3.87 -9.24 -6.33
N GLN A 55 3.92 -10.20 -7.23
CA GLN A 55 4.04 -9.92 -8.66
C GLN A 55 2.74 -9.36 -9.24
N PRO A 56 2.80 -8.54 -10.30
CA PRO A 56 1.62 -8.03 -10.99
C PRO A 56 0.62 -9.14 -11.33
N GLY A 57 -0.66 -8.91 -11.06
CA GLY A 57 -1.75 -9.85 -11.32
C GLY A 57 -1.90 -11.00 -10.31
N ALA A 58 -1.03 -11.06 -9.29
CA ALA A 58 -1.17 -12.03 -8.19
C ALA A 58 -1.92 -11.42 -7.01
N SER A 59 -2.74 -12.23 -6.33
CA SER A 59 -3.41 -11.84 -5.09
C SER A 59 -2.46 -11.93 -3.89
N PRO A 60 -2.39 -10.91 -3.02
CA PRO A 60 -1.60 -10.98 -1.79
C PRO A 60 -2.19 -11.92 -0.73
N HIS A 61 -3.48 -12.21 -0.80
CA HIS A 61 -4.19 -13.02 0.21
C HIS A 61 -3.74 -14.49 0.21
N ASN A 62 -3.29 -15.03 -0.93
CA ASN A 62 -2.87 -16.42 -1.08
C ASN A 62 -1.50 -16.59 -1.76
N TYR A 63 -0.65 -15.58 -1.65
CA TYR A 63 0.64 -15.56 -2.33
C TYR A 63 1.61 -16.61 -1.79
N SER A 64 2.36 -17.25 -2.71
CA SER A 64 3.46 -18.15 -2.36
C SER A 64 4.80 -17.56 -2.79
N MET A 65 5.66 -17.30 -1.82
CA MET A 65 6.95 -16.65 -2.03
C MET A 65 7.95 -17.56 -2.75
N LYS A 66 8.67 -16.99 -3.73
CA LYS A 66 9.74 -17.68 -4.47
C LYS A 66 11.08 -17.59 -3.74
N PRO A 67 12.03 -18.55 -3.95
CA PRO A 67 13.36 -18.49 -3.35
C PRO A 67 14.17 -17.23 -3.69
N SER A 68 13.94 -16.61 -4.85
CA SER A 68 14.58 -15.35 -5.23
C SER A 68 14.11 -14.18 -4.36
N GLN A 69 12.82 -14.17 -3.98
CA GLN A 69 12.25 -13.15 -3.11
C GLN A 69 12.76 -13.28 -1.67
N ARG A 70 12.95 -14.51 -1.20
CA ARG A 70 13.63 -14.75 0.09
C ARG A 70 15.04 -14.12 0.11
N ARG A 71 15.83 -14.30 -0.96
CA ARG A 71 17.14 -13.66 -1.08
C ARG A 71 17.08 -12.15 -1.12
N ALA A 72 16.04 -11.57 -1.73
CA ALA A 72 15.84 -10.13 -1.70
C ALA A 72 15.58 -9.63 -0.26
N LEU A 73 14.75 -10.34 0.51
CA LEU A 73 14.54 -10.05 1.93
C LEU A 73 15.84 -10.15 2.75
N GLU A 74 16.68 -11.16 2.48
CA GLU A 74 17.96 -11.35 3.15
C GLU A 74 18.94 -10.19 2.90
N ALA A 75 18.90 -9.59 1.71
CA ALA A 75 19.75 -8.48 1.30
C ALA A 75 19.19 -7.10 1.68
N ALA A 76 17.92 -7.00 2.07
CA ALA A 76 17.25 -5.73 2.31
C ALA A 76 17.77 -4.98 3.54
N ASP A 77 17.94 -3.68 3.45
CA ASP A 77 18.19 -2.76 4.56
C ASP A 77 16.89 -2.37 5.27
N ALA A 78 15.80 -2.28 4.52
CA ALA A 78 14.46 -2.05 5.05
C ALA A 78 13.41 -2.90 4.30
N ILE A 79 12.39 -3.36 5.03
CA ILE A 79 11.28 -4.14 4.50
C ILE A 79 9.98 -3.47 4.92
N PHE A 80 9.19 -3.00 3.94
CA PHE A 80 7.88 -2.42 4.16
C PHE A 80 6.79 -3.39 3.74
N TRP A 81 5.85 -3.63 4.62
CA TRP A 81 4.65 -4.44 4.35
C TRP A 81 3.42 -3.80 5.00
N VAL A 82 2.24 -4.19 4.59
CA VAL A 82 1.02 -3.70 5.22
C VAL A 82 0.93 -4.22 6.65
N GLY A 83 0.97 -5.53 6.81
CA GLY A 83 0.90 -6.16 8.12
C GLY A 83 0.41 -7.61 8.04
N PRO A 84 0.34 -8.31 9.19
CA PRO A 84 -0.06 -9.71 9.25
C PRO A 84 -1.49 -9.97 8.75
N GLU A 85 -2.35 -8.95 8.76
CA GLU A 85 -3.73 -9.03 8.30
C GLU A 85 -3.83 -9.14 6.77
N MET A 86 -2.85 -8.56 6.05
CA MET A 86 -2.78 -8.60 4.59
C MET A 86 -1.88 -9.73 4.09
N GLU A 87 -0.60 -9.68 4.44
CA GLU A 87 0.38 -10.62 3.92
C GLU A 87 0.64 -11.76 4.93
N THR A 88 -0.39 -12.57 5.19
CA THR A 88 -0.32 -13.69 6.16
C THR A 88 0.86 -14.64 5.88
N PHE A 89 1.27 -14.78 4.60
CA PHE A 89 2.40 -15.61 4.17
C PHE A 89 3.77 -15.09 4.65
N LEU A 90 3.86 -13.80 5.01
CA LEU A 90 5.09 -13.16 5.54
C LEU A 90 5.18 -13.18 7.06
N THR A 91 4.07 -13.29 7.77
CA THR A 91 3.99 -13.09 9.23
C THR A 91 5.03 -13.91 10.00
N ARG A 92 5.11 -15.21 9.73
CA ARG A 92 6.06 -16.07 10.43
C ARG A 92 7.53 -15.77 10.08
N LEU A 93 7.79 -15.37 8.84
CA LEU A 93 9.12 -15.08 8.35
C LEU A 93 9.63 -13.76 8.92
N LEU A 94 8.85 -12.69 8.76
CA LEU A 94 9.23 -11.33 9.16
C LEU A 94 9.25 -11.15 10.69
N GLY A 95 8.44 -11.92 11.43
CA GLY A 95 8.49 -11.96 12.89
C GLY A 95 9.73 -12.67 13.47
N GLY A 96 10.53 -13.35 12.63
CA GLY A 96 11.78 -14.00 13.03
C GLY A 96 12.89 -12.99 13.32
N SER A 97 13.83 -13.36 14.21
CA SER A 97 14.95 -12.50 14.63
C SER A 97 15.86 -12.05 13.48
N GLU A 98 15.81 -12.71 12.33
CA GLU A 98 16.59 -12.38 11.13
C GLU A 98 16.11 -11.11 10.44
N PHE A 99 14.79 -10.84 10.48
CA PHE A 99 14.14 -9.76 9.73
C PHE A 99 13.50 -8.70 10.60
N ARG A 100 13.05 -9.05 11.80
CA ARG A 100 12.20 -8.22 12.66
C ARG A 100 12.71 -6.78 12.81
N ASP A 101 14.00 -6.59 13.02
CA ASP A 101 14.58 -5.28 13.35
C ASP A 101 14.69 -4.33 12.15
N ARG A 102 14.42 -4.83 10.93
CA ARG A 102 14.39 -4.06 9.67
C ARG A 102 13.06 -4.23 8.91
N THR A 103 12.03 -4.71 9.60
CA THR A 103 10.67 -4.88 9.08
C THR A 103 9.74 -3.85 9.70
N TYR A 104 9.01 -3.13 8.85
CA TYR A 104 8.14 -2.03 9.23
C TYR A 104 6.72 -2.30 8.74
N SER A 105 5.77 -2.43 9.69
CA SER A 105 4.35 -2.58 9.39
C SER A 105 3.72 -1.21 9.23
N LEU A 106 3.18 -0.94 8.03
CA LEU A 106 2.57 0.34 7.72
C LEU A 106 1.14 0.47 8.27
N MET A 107 0.47 -0.64 8.59
CA MET A 107 -0.87 -0.62 9.18
C MET A 107 -0.84 -0.21 10.66
N HIS A 108 0.20 -0.63 11.39
CA HIS A 108 0.29 -0.43 12.84
C HIS A 108 1.44 0.49 13.26
N GLY A 109 2.25 0.98 12.31
CA GLY A 109 3.43 1.78 12.61
C GLY A 109 4.51 1.04 13.41
N GLU A 110 4.47 -0.31 13.44
CA GLU A 110 5.43 -1.11 14.19
C GLU A 110 6.85 -0.91 13.69
N ASN A 111 7.78 -0.72 14.62
CA ASN A 111 9.21 -0.43 14.40
C ASN A 111 9.50 0.90 13.68
N VAL A 112 8.51 1.69 13.30
CA VAL A 112 8.76 2.99 12.68
C VAL A 112 9.34 3.95 13.74
N PRO A 113 10.44 4.67 13.44
CA PRO A 113 11.05 5.61 14.38
C PRO A 113 10.07 6.71 14.79
N GLU A 114 9.96 6.98 16.09
CA GLU A 114 9.13 8.07 16.59
C GLU A 114 9.74 9.44 16.24
N VAL A 115 8.89 10.42 15.99
CA VAL A 115 9.31 11.81 15.86
C VAL A 115 9.70 12.30 17.26
N GLN A 116 10.96 12.62 17.48
CA GLN A 116 11.39 13.31 18.70
C GLN A 116 10.80 14.73 18.68
N SER A 117 9.57 14.86 19.15
CA SER A 117 9.01 16.17 19.49
C SER A 117 9.79 16.71 20.67
N GLY A 118 10.66 17.67 20.44
CA GLY A 118 11.31 18.44 21.51
C GLY A 118 10.27 19.24 22.29
N SER A 119 9.55 18.59 23.17
CA SER A 119 8.74 19.21 24.21
C SER A 119 9.03 18.50 25.53
N ASP A 120 9.90 19.14 26.29
CA ASP A 120 10.07 18.97 27.72
C ASP A 120 8.69 19.13 28.41
N HIS A 121 8.05 18.02 28.81
CA HIS A 121 6.98 18.00 29.79
C HIS A 121 7.19 16.84 30.74
N GLY A 122 7.50 17.29 32.00
CA GLY A 122 7.78 16.48 33.15
C GLY A 122 6.74 15.43 33.50
N ASP A 123 7.29 14.47 34.21
CA ASP A 123 6.67 13.40 34.96
C ASP A 123 5.23 13.66 35.44
N HIS A 124 4.35 12.73 35.12
CA HIS A 124 3.22 12.41 36.00
C HIS A 124 3.06 10.90 36.13
N ASP A 125 3.31 10.47 37.35
CA ASP A 125 3.16 9.14 37.91
C ASP A 125 1.74 8.58 37.83
N GLU A 126 1.72 7.24 37.71
CA GLU A 126 0.79 6.25 38.28
C GLU A 126 -0.64 6.67 38.66
N HIS A 127 -1.61 5.89 38.16
CA HIS A 127 -2.76 5.30 38.87
C HIS A 127 -3.49 4.39 37.87
N GLY A 128 -3.61 3.06 38.06
CA GLY A 128 -4.33 2.48 39.19
C GLY A 128 -5.59 1.80 38.64
N HIS A 129 -5.58 0.46 38.59
CA HIS A 129 -6.72 -0.41 38.27
C HIS A 129 -7.98 -0.05 39.04
N HIS A 130 -9.14 -0.03 38.35
CA HIS A 130 -10.42 -0.44 39.00
C HIS A 130 -11.30 -1.17 37.98
N ASN A 131 -11.47 -2.47 38.26
CA ASN A 131 -12.63 -3.26 37.89
C ASN A 131 -13.87 -2.74 38.61
N HIS A 132 -15.02 -2.60 37.93
CA HIS A 132 -16.32 -2.87 38.51
C HIS A 132 -17.32 -3.34 37.44
N HIS A 133 -17.97 -4.42 37.83
CA HIS A 133 -19.11 -5.11 37.24
C HIS A 133 -20.43 -4.35 37.37
N ASP A 134 -21.36 -4.80 36.52
CA ASP A 134 -22.81 -4.95 36.66
C ASP A 134 -23.75 -3.85 36.15
N GLY A 135 -24.66 -4.35 35.27
CA GLY A 135 -26.08 -4.05 35.36
C GLY A 135 -26.77 -3.48 34.11
N HIS A 136 -27.38 -4.35 33.29
CA HIS A 136 -28.70 -4.28 32.62
C HIS A 136 -29.31 -2.88 32.32
N GLU A 137 -29.78 -2.58 31.11
CA GLU A 137 -31.02 -3.03 30.46
C GLU A 137 -31.20 -2.46 29.05
N GLU A 138 -32.04 -3.13 28.29
CA GLU A 138 -32.44 -2.97 26.88
C GLU A 138 -32.95 -1.57 26.49
N SER A 139 -32.65 -1.16 25.30
CA SER A 139 -33.69 -0.87 24.30
C SER A 139 -33.12 -0.56 22.94
N GLY A 140 -33.66 -1.24 21.94
CA GLY A 140 -33.20 -1.35 20.59
C GLY A 140 -33.25 -0.07 19.75
N ALA A 141 -32.44 -0.11 18.74
CA ALA A 141 -32.77 0.34 17.38
C ALA A 141 -31.63 -0.06 16.45
N HIS A 142 -31.96 -0.89 15.52
CA HIS A 142 -31.41 -1.06 14.18
C HIS A 142 -30.03 -0.45 13.90
N ASP A 143 -29.00 -1.28 14.09
CA ASP A 143 -27.77 -1.15 13.33
C ASP A 143 -27.54 -2.46 12.59
N ASN A 144 -27.80 -2.43 11.28
CA ASN A 144 -27.33 -3.45 10.37
C ASN A 144 -25.80 -3.29 10.21
N HIS A 145 -25.07 -3.54 11.30
CA HIS A 145 -23.65 -3.84 11.19
C HIS A 145 -23.52 -5.28 10.76
N HIS A 146 -23.31 -5.46 9.46
CA HIS A 146 -22.82 -6.72 8.94
C HIS A 146 -21.48 -6.99 9.63
N ASP A 147 -21.47 -8.01 10.46
CA ASP A 147 -20.32 -8.55 11.19
C ASP A 147 -19.25 -9.01 10.17
N HIS A 148 -18.39 -8.07 9.81
CA HIS A 148 -17.13 -8.38 9.16
C HIS A 148 -16.24 -8.95 10.24
N GLY A 149 -15.79 -10.17 10.07
CA GLY A 149 -14.92 -10.85 11.02
C GLY A 149 -13.92 -9.88 11.65
N SER A 150 -13.80 -9.90 12.96
CA SER A 150 -13.26 -8.93 13.93
C SER A 150 -11.86 -8.35 13.68
N GLY A 151 -11.52 -7.99 12.41
CA GLY A 151 -10.27 -7.37 12.02
C GLY A 151 -10.48 -6.03 11.31
N GLU A 152 -9.57 -5.11 11.50
CA GLU A 152 -9.51 -3.86 10.76
C GLU A 152 -9.25 -4.13 9.27
N ASP A 153 -9.88 -3.36 8.35
CA ASP A 153 -9.66 -3.48 6.91
C ASP A 153 -8.19 -3.18 6.56
N PRO A 154 -7.45 -4.17 6.03
CA PRO A 154 -6.02 -4.02 5.77
C PRO A 154 -5.68 -3.26 4.47
N HIS A 155 -6.67 -2.87 3.66
CA HIS A 155 -6.44 -2.18 2.38
C HIS A 155 -6.14 -0.68 2.58
N ILE A 156 -5.23 -0.36 3.51
CA ILE A 156 -4.91 1.01 3.95
C ILE A 156 -4.38 1.90 2.82
N TRP A 157 -3.72 1.32 1.82
CA TRP A 157 -3.17 2.08 0.68
C TRP A 157 -4.25 2.62 -0.28
N LEU A 158 -5.52 2.29 -0.07
CA LEU A 158 -6.63 2.83 -0.86
C LEU A 158 -7.23 4.10 -0.26
N ASP A 159 -6.86 4.45 0.98
CA ASP A 159 -7.23 5.70 1.62
C ASP A 159 -6.15 6.77 1.40
N PRO A 160 -6.49 7.91 0.76
CA PRO A 160 -5.52 8.99 0.52
C PRO A 160 -4.90 9.58 1.80
N ALA A 161 -5.67 9.68 2.88
CA ALA A 161 -5.17 10.22 4.15
C ALA A 161 -4.16 9.26 4.80
N LEU A 162 -4.48 7.95 4.84
CA LEU A 162 -3.55 6.93 5.34
C LEU A 162 -2.31 6.82 4.45
N ALA A 163 -2.43 7.06 3.15
CA ALA A 163 -1.27 7.09 2.25
C ALA A 163 -0.25 8.18 2.61
N VAL A 164 -0.73 9.36 3.02
CA VAL A 164 0.15 10.43 3.50
C VAL A 164 0.84 10.01 4.80
N GLU A 165 0.13 9.37 5.72
CA GLU A 165 0.72 8.84 6.96
C GLU A 165 1.78 7.78 6.67
N MET A 166 1.48 6.81 5.79
CA MET A 166 2.46 5.83 5.33
C MET A 166 3.68 6.47 4.67
N GLY A 167 3.49 7.53 3.86
CA GLY A 167 4.59 8.29 3.28
C GLY A 167 5.51 8.90 4.34
N ARG A 168 4.95 9.42 5.42
CA ARG A 168 5.71 9.93 6.58
C ARG A 168 6.45 8.82 7.30
N ASP A 169 5.84 7.67 7.47
CA ASP A 169 6.45 6.49 8.10
C ASP A 169 7.64 5.98 7.27
N ILE A 170 7.44 5.85 5.96
CA ILE A 170 8.49 5.48 5.01
C ILE A 170 9.65 6.48 5.07
N HIS A 171 9.36 7.79 5.07
CA HIS A 171 10.38 8.84 5.21
C HIS A 171 11.21 8.65 6.48
N ARG A 172 10.55 8.46 7.64
CA ARG A 172 11.26 8.26 8.92
C ARG A 172 12.18 7.05 8.90
N VAL A 173 11.74 5.97 8.29
CA VAL A 173 12.58 4.76 8.16
C VAL A 173 13.75 5.00 7.22
N LEU A 174 13.50 5.52 6.02
CA LEU A 174 14.56 5.80 5.03
C LEU A 174 15.62 6.76 5.57
N ALA A 175 15.21 7.74 6.38
CA ALA A 175 16.12 8.69 7.02
C ALA A 175 17.11 8.03 8.03
N THR A 176 16.85 6.80 8.47
CA THR A 176 17.76 6.05 9.36
C THR A 176 18.77 5.19 8.61
N LEU A 177 18.61 5.00 7.32
CA LEU A 177 19.48 4.14 6.53
C LEU A 177 20.85 4.80 6.29
N GLU A 178 21.89 3.97 6.21
CA GLU A 178 23.25 4.45 5.97
C GLU A 178 23.34 5.15 4.60
N GLY A 179 23.90 6.36 4.58
CA GLY A 179 24.07 7.14 3.36
C GLY A 179 22.83 7.91 2.91
N ALA A 180 21.73 7.91 3.67
CA ALA A 180 20.51 8.64 3.32
C ALA A 180 20.76 10.16 3.19
N ASP A 181 20.31 10.75 2.07
CA ASP A 181 20.27 12.21 1.90
C ASP A 181 18.95 12.75 2.46
N ILE A 182 19.00 13.24 3.70
CA ILE A 182 17.82 13.73 4.42
C ILE A 182 17.14 14.88 3.69
N HIS A 183 17.91 15.76 3.04
CA HIS A 183 17.32 16.90 2.31
C HIS A 183 16.50 16.42 1.10
N VAL A 184 17.00 15.42 0.37
CA VAL A 184 16.25 14.81 -0.74
C VAL A 184 14.98 14.14 -0.23
N LEU A 185 15.05 13.40 0.88
CA LEU A 185 13.88 12.75 1.48
C LEU A 185 12.84 13.78 1.95
N ASP A 186 13.27 14.86 2.60
CA ASP A 186 12.39 15.95 3.07
C ASP A 186 11.69 16.65 1.90
N ASP A 187 12.44 16.99 0.84
CA ASP A 187 11.89 17.61 -0.38
C ASP A 187 10.88 16.68 -1.09
N ASN A 188 11.20 15.40 -1.18
CA ASN A 188 10.34 14.40 -1.78
C ASN A 188 9.04 14.21 -0.98
N LEU A 189 9.11 14.10 0.35
CA LEU A 189 7.93 14.01 1.21
C LEU A 189 7.03 15.24 1.05
N ALA A 190 7.61 16.44 1.12
CA ALA A 190 6.85 17.69 0.97
C ALA A 190 6.15 17.77 -0.41
N ARG A 191 6.84 17.36 -1.48
CA ARG A 191 6.28 17.28 -2.82
C ARG A 191 5.14 16.27 -2.91
N PHE A 192 5.32 15.07 -2.33
CA PHE A 192 4.30 14.02 -2.28
C PHE A 192 3.04 14.50 -1.54
N GLU A 193 3.18 15.08 -0.35
CA GLU A 193 2.05 15.60 0.44
C GLU A 193 1.28 16.68 -0.34
N GLN A 194 1.99 17.61 -0.99
CA GLN A 194 1.35 18.64 -1.81
C GLN A 194 0.63 18.06 -3.01
N ALA A 195 1.23 17.08 -3.69
CA ALA A 195 0.61 16.40 -4.84
C ALA A 195 -0.63 15.61 -4.42
N MET A 196 -0.57 14.91 -3.28
CA MET A 196 -1.72 14.18 -2.71
C MET A 196 -2.87 15.10 -2.38
N ALA A 197 -2.65 16.19 -1.66
CA ALA A 197 -3.70 17.15 -1.31
C ALA A 197 -4.37 17.74 -2.56
N LYS A 198 -3.60 18.02 -3.61
CA LYS A 198 -4.13 18.49 -4.89
C LYS A 198 -4.93 17.41 -5.63
N ALA A 199 -4.42 16.19 -5.65
CA ALA A 199 -5.09 15.06 -6.31
C ALA A 199 -6.40 14.70 -5.60
N GLU A 200 -6.39 14.63 -4.27
CA GLU A 200 -7.57 14.38 -3.43
C GLU A 200 -8.68 15.38 -3.72
N ALA A 201 -8.40 16.69 -3.69
CA ALA A 201 -9.38 17.71 -3.99
C ALA A 201 -9.93 17.60 -5.42
N ALA A 202 -9.09 17.28 -6.41
CA ALA A 202 -9.51 17.09 -7.79
C ALA A 202 -10.35 15.82 -7.97
N ILE A 203 -10.00 14.72 -7.30
CA ILE A 203 -10.76 13.47 -7.32
C ILE A 203 -12.13 13.67 -6.67
N ASP A 204 -12.20 14.31 -5.51
CA ASP A 204 -13.46 14.55 -4.81
C ASP A 204 -14.44 15.35 -5.70
N GLN A 205 -13.95 16.40 -6.37
CA GLN A 205 -14.75 17.19 -7.31
C GLN A 205 -15.24 16.33 -8.49
N ARG A 206 -14.38 15.51 -9.07
CA ARG A 206 -14.69 14.64 -10.22
C ARG A 206 -15.71 13.56 -9.86
N LEU A 207 -15.65 13.02 -8.65
CA LEU A 207 -16.53 11.95 -8.17
C LEU A 207 -17.93 12.45 -7.74
N THR A 208 -18.15 13.75 -7.67
CA THR A 208 -19.47 14.31 -7.30
C THR A 208 -20.65 13.73 -8.11
N PRO A 209 -20.56 13.54 -9.44
CA PRO A 209 -21.70 13.03 -10.23
C PRO A 209 -22.05 11.55 -9.98
N VAL A 210 -21.13 10.77 -9.38
CA VAL A 210 -21.32 9.32 -9.15
C VAL A 210 -21.80 9.00 -7.72
N ARG A 211 -21.97 10.00 -6.85
CA ARG A 211 -22.37 9.79 -5.46
C ARG A 211 -23.74 9.16 -5.28
N ASP A 212 -24.63 9.35 -6.25
CA ASP A 212 -25.98 8.79 -6.25
C ASP A 212 -26.07 7.42 -6.95
N ILE A 213 -24.95 6.90 -7.45
CA ILE A 213 -24.86 5.58 -8.09
C ILE A 213 -24.58 4.54 -7.01
N ASP A 214 -25.35 3.44 -7.05
CA ASP A 214 -25.15 2.31 -6.14
C ASP A 214 -23.98 1.44 -6.66
N LEU A 215 -22.84 1.57 -5.98
CA LEU A 215 -21.65 0.81 -6.31
C LEU A 215 -21.67 -0.58 -5.66
N PHE A 216 -21.20 -1.56 -6.41
CA PHE A 216 -20.95 -2.91 -5.94
C PHE A 216 -19.50 -3.27 -6.23
N THR A 217 -18.85 -3.97 -5.30
CA THR A 217 -17.46 -4.42 -5.48
C THR A 217 -17.37 -5.94 -5.48
N TYR A 218 -16.32 -6.46 -6.12
CA TYR A 218 -16.07 -7.89 -6.12
C TYR A 218 -15.76 -8.41 -4.72
N HIS A 219 -14.73 -7.84 -4.05
CA HIS A 219 -14.43 -8.14 -2.65
C HIS A 219 -14.27 -6.86 -1.83
N ASN A 220 -14.11 -7.02 -0.52
CA ASN A 220 -14.03 -5.91 0.42
C ASN A 220 -12.62 -5.27 0.44
N ALA A 221 -12.22 -4.63 -0.67
CA ALA A 221 -10.96 -3.89 -0.72
C ALA A 221 -11.15 -2.38 -0.69
N PHE A 222 -12.27 -1.87 -1.15
CA PHE A 222 -12.45 -0.45 -1.48
C PHE A 222 -13.25 0.35 -0.46
N THR A 223 -13.61 -0.25 0.66
CA THR A 223 -14.41 0.42 1.71
C THR A 223 -13.75 1.72 2.17
N ARG A 224 -12.40 1.75 2.28
CA ARG A 224 -11.66 2.96 2.67
C ARG A 224 -11.75 4.06 1.60
N PHE A 225 -11.51 3.74 0.33
CA PHE A 225 -11.63 4.70 -0.78
C PHE A 225 -13.06 5.25 -0.91
N VAL A 226 -14.04 4.36 -0.89
CA VAL A 226 -15.47 4.71 -0.97
C VAL A 226 -15.88 5.60 0.19
N GLY A 227 -15.48 5.26 1.42
CA GLY A 227 -15.76 6.05 2.62
C GLY A 227 -15.11 7.42 2.58
N HIS A 228 -13.85 7.52 2.13
CA HIS A 228 -13.12 8.78 2.03
C HIS A 228 -13.81 9.78 1.08
N TYR A 229 -14.30 9.32 -0.07
CA TYR A 229 -14.95 10.18 -1.07
C TYR A 229 -16.48 10.22 -0.95
N ASN A 230 -17.08 9.67 0.11
CA ASN A 230 -18.53 9.63 0.34
C ASN A 230 -19.30 9.04 -0.86
N LEU A 231 -18.81 7.95 -1.43
CA LEU A 231 -19.50 7.18 -2.46
C LEU A 231 -20.44 6.16 -1.82
N ASN A 232 -21.46 5.72 -2.56
CA ASN A 232 -22.44 4.77 -2.06
C ASN A 232 -22.05 3.32 -2.40
N LEU A 233 -21.50 2.55 -1.44
CA LEU A 233 -21.22 1.13 -1.58
C LEU A 233 -22.39 0.31 -1.05
N GLU A 234 -23.25 -0.17 -1.95
CA GLU A 234 -24.45 -0.91 -1.60
C GLU A 234 -24.20 -2.40 -1.35
N GLY A 235 -23.19 -2.99 -1.97
CA GLY A 235 -22.92 -4.40 -1.81
C GLY A 235 -21.53 -4.87 -2.19
N ILE A 236 -21.12 -5.97 -1.55
CA ILE A 236 -19.86 -6.68 -1.78
C ILE A 236 -20.18 -8.11 -2.18
N LEU A 237 -19.67 -8.57 -3.33
CA LEU A 237 -20.01 -9.88 -3.88
C LEU A 237 -19.39 -11.03 -3.08
N THR A 238 -18.21 -10.83 -2.53
CA THR A 238 -17.56 -11.79 -1.64
C THR A 238 -16.77 -11.10 -0.53
N LEU A 239 -16.87 -11.61 0.68
CA LEU A 239 -16.08 -11.12 1.81
C LEU A 239 -14.64 -11.64 1.75
N ASN A 240 -14.45 -12.80 1.15
CA ASN A 240 -13.13 -13.40 0.92
C ASN A 240 -13.00 -13.79 -0.56
N PRO A 241 -12.08 -13.13 -1.31
CA PRO A 241 -11.94 -13.35 -2.75
C PRO A 241 -11.46 -14.77 -3.13
N GLU A 242 -10.92 -15.50 -2.16
CA GLU A 242 -10.43 -16.87 -2.35
C GLU A 242 -11.52 -17.93 -2.17
N LEU A 243 -12.69 -17.55 -1.65
CA LEU A 243 -13.81 -18.44 -1.37
C LEU A 243 -15.03 -18.06 -2.22
N SER A 244 -15.72 -19.09 -2.73
CA SER A 244 -17.02 -18.86 -3.36
C SER A 244 -18.05 -18.47 -2.30
N PRO A 245 -18.83 -17.39 -2.50
CA PRO A 245 -19.86 -17.01 -1.56
C PRO A 245 -20.96 -18.06 -1.46
N GLY A 246 -21.58 -18.15 -0.28
CA GLY A 246 -22.72 -19.03 -0.03
C GLY A 246 -23.98 -18.59 -0.80
N ALA A 247 -24.87 -19.53 -1.09
CA ALA A 247 -26.09 -19.28 -1.87
C ALA A 247 -27.00 -18.20 -1.26
N GLY A 248 -27.06 -18.11 0.08
CA GLY A 248 -27.83 -17.08 0.77
C GLY A 248 -27.28 -15.68 0.51
N HIS A 249 -25.96 -15.49 0.61
CA HIS A 249 -25.29 -14.22 0.30
C HIS A 249 -25.46 -13.82 -1.17
N ILE A 250 -25.33 -14.79 -2.10
CA ILE A 250 -25.60 -14.55 -3.53
C ILE A 250 -27.02 -14.02 -3.74
N ALA A 251 -28.01 -14.62 -3.09
CA ALA A 251 -29.41 -14.19 -3.23
C ALA A 251 -29.65 -12.77 -2.67
N GLU A 252 -29.02 -12.43 -1.54
CA GLU A 252 -29.06 -11.09 -0.96
C GLU A 252 -28.44 -10.04 -1.89
N VAL A 253 -27.22 -10.29 -2.41
CA VAL A 253 -26.57 -9.39 -3.35
C VAL A 253 -27.39 -9.22 -4.63
N GLN A 254 -27.99 -10.29 -5.16
CA GLN A 254 -28.89 -10.19 -6.31
C GLN A 254 -30.14 -9.35 -6.03
N GLU A 255 -30.68 -9.42 -4.82
CA GLU A 255 -31.83 -8.57 -4.42
C GLU A 255 -31.43 -7.10 -4.36
N LYS A 256 -30.30 -6.79 -3.75
CA LYS A 256 -29.73 -5.45 -3.71
C LYS A 256 -29.51 -4.90 -5.12
N LEU A 257 -28.86 -5.69 -6.01
CA LEU A 257 -28.64 -5.29 -7.41
C LEU A 257 -29.93 -4.98 -8.18
N ARG A 258 -31.04 -5.73 -7.92
CA ARG A 258 -32.34 -5.46 -8.57
C ARG A 258 -33.01 -4.19 -8.11
N ASN A 259 -32.76 -3.78 -6.87
CA ASN A 259 -33.38 -2.61 -6.24
C ASN A 259 -32.50 -1.36 -6.33
N ALA A 260 -31.26 -1.52 -6.78
CA ALA A 260 -30.24 -0.47 -6.79
C ALA A 260 -30.55 0.64 -7.82
N ASN A 261 -30.13 1.85 -7.50
CA ASN A 261 -30.16 2.99 -8.39
C ASN A 261 -28.92 3.01 -9.29
N GLN A 262 -29.10 2.78 -10.60
CA GLN A 262 -28.01 2.73 -11.58
C GLN A 262 -26.83 1.83 -11.13
N PRO A 263 -27.09 0.53 -10.85
CA PRO A 263 -26.07 -0.32 -10.26
C PRO A 263 -24.80 -0.42 -11.11
N CYS A 264 -23.65 -0.21 -10.49
CA CYS A 264 -22.35 -0.37 -11.12
C CYS A 264 -21.49 -1.37 -10.35
N LEU A 265 -21.07 -2.45 -11.02
CA LEU A 265 -20.19 -3.44 -10.46
C LEU A 265 -18.73 -3.17 -10.85
N LEU A 266 -17.93 -2.86 -9.84
CA LEU A 266 -16.50 -2.64 -9.95
C LEU A 266 -15.78 -3.99 -9.77
N THR A 267 -15.21 -4.48 -10.87
CA THR A 267 -14.48 -5.76 -10.93
C THR A 267 -12.97 -5.53 -10.83
N GLU A 268 -12.23 -6.57 -10.50
CA GLU A 268 -10.79 -6.51 -10.32
C GLU A 268 -10.07 -7.45 -11.31
N PRO A 269 -8.88 -7.05 -11.84
CA PRO A 269 -8.18 -7.85 -12.84
C PRO A 269 -7.63 -9.17 -12.29
N GLN A 270 -7.39 -9.27 -10.97
CA GLN A 270 -6.82 -10.45 -10.31
C GLN A 270 -7.80 -11.61 -10.19
N PHE A 271 -9.09 -11.38 -10.36
CA PHE A 271 -10.12 -12.40 -10.12
C PHE A 271 -10.84 -12.86 -11.39
N ASN A 272 -11.27 -14.14 -11.37
CA ASN A 272 -11.97 -14.76 -12.48
C ASN A 272 -13.38 -14.17 -12.65
N ARG A 273 -13.67 -13.68 -13.87
CA ARG A 273 -14.95 -13.03 -14.21
C ARG A 273 -16.11 -14.00 -14.44
N GLN A 274 -15.90 -15.33 -14.41
CA GLN A 274 -16.94 -16.27 -14.86
C GLN A 274 -18.10 -16.45 -13.87
N TRP A 275 -17.81 -16.49 -12.58
CA TRP A 275 -18.85 -16.79 -11.60
C TRP A 275 -19.78 -15.60 -11.27
N TRP A 276 -19.28 -14.35 -11.24
CA TRP A 276 -20.17 -13.21 -11.00
C TRP A 276 -21.10 -12.91 -12.18
N ARG A 277 -20.80 -13.39 -13.40
CA ARG A 277 -21.72 -13.31 -14.53
C ARG A 277 -23.04 -14.01 -14.25
N SER A 278 -23.03 -15.15 -13.55
CA SER A 278 -24.26 -15.85 -13.16
C SER A 278 -25.07 -15.09 -12.11
N ILE A 279 -24.41 -14.26 -11.28
CA ILE A 279 -25.08 -13.39 -10.29
C ILE A 279 -25.79 -12.24 -10.97
N THR A 280 -25.22 -11.71 -12.05
CA THR A 280 -25.70 -10.52 -12.75
C THR A 280 -26.53 -10.83 -14.00
N GLU A 281 -26.74 -12.11 -14.33
CA GLU A 281 -27.50 -12.52 -15.52
C GLU A 281 -28.94 -11.95 -15.51
N GLY A 282 -29.30 -11.27 -16.59
CA GLY A 282 -30.63 -10.67 -16.75
C GLY A 282 -30.85 -9.34 -15.99
N LEU A 283 -29.83 -8.80 -15.37
CA LEU A 283 -29.86 -7.49 -14.72
C LEU A 283 -29.19 -6.44 -15.60
N ASP A 284 -29.73 -5.21 -15.58
CA ASP A 284 -29.14 -4.05 -16.25
C ASP A 284 -28.11 -3.40 -15.32
N ILE A 285 -26.84 -3.73 -15.52
CA ILE A 285 -25.73 -3.34 -14.64
C ILE A 285 -24.59 -2.80 -15.47
N THR A 286 -24.06 -1.64 -15.07
CA THR A 286 -22.81 -1.12 -15.61
C THR A 286 -21.62 -1.84 -14.98
N PHE A 287 -20.59 -2.13 -15.78
CA PHE A 287 -19.36 -2.77 -15.31
C PHE A 287 -18.20 -1.86 -15.54
N SER A 288 -17.36 -1.72 -14.50
CA SER A 288 -16.05 -1.11 -14.63
C SER A 288 -14.99 -2.01 -13.98
N THR A 289 -13.73 -1.76 -14.29
CA THR A 289 -12.61 -2.49 -13.69
C THR A 289 -11.70 -1.49 -13.02
N TRP A 290 -11.50 -1.65 -11.72
CA TRP A 290 -10.47 -0.95 -10.97
C TRP A 290 -9.44 -1.95 -10.43
N ASP A 291 -8.22 -1.47 -10.22
CA ASP A 291 -7.13 -2.35 -9.81
C ASP A 291 -6.53 -1.87 -8.48
N PRO A 292 -6.83 -2.56 -7.37
CA PRO A 292 -6.30 -2.18 -6.05
C PRO A 292 -4.79 -2.37 -5.93
N LEU A 293 -4.17 -3.11 -6.87
CA LEU A 293 -2.75 -3.45 -6.85
C LEU A 293 -1.91 -2.63 -7.84
N ALA A 294 -2.51 -1.61 -8.49
CA ALA A 294 -1.80 -0.69 -9.38
C ALA A 294 -0.96 -1.37 -10.47
N THR A 295 -1.45 -2.51 -11.04
CA THR A 295 -0.66 -3.40 -11.91
C THR A 295 -0.06 -2.66 -13.11
N ASP A 296 -0.83 -1.78 -13.75
CA ASP A 296 -0.47 -1.07 -14.98
C ASP A 296 0.07 0.36 -14.73
N ILE A 297 0.26 0.75 -13.46
CA ILE A 297 0.78 2.07 -13.12
C ILE A 297 2.31 2.09 -13.28
N GLU A 298 2.84 3.15 -13.89
CA GLU A 298 4.29 3.37 -14.00
C GLU A 298 4.91 3.52 -12.61
N THR A 299 6.10 2.93 -12.44
CA THR A 299 6.82 2.93 -11.16
C THR A 299 7.79 4.11 -11.11
N ASP A 300 7.26 5.29 -10.85
CA ASP A 300 8.00 6.54 -10.70
C ASP A 300 7.54 7.34 -9.47
N GLN A 301 8.06 8.56 -9.33
CA GLN A 301 7.75 9.43 -8.19
C GLN A 301 6.29 9.91 -8.15
N ASP A 302 5.61 9.96 -9.29
CA ASP A 302 4.21 10.38 -9.40
C ASP A 302 3.24 9.19 -9.50
N GLY A 303 3.80 7.96 -9.51
CA GLY A 303 3.05 6.73 -9.71
C GLY A 303 1.93 6.53 -8.71
N TYR A 304 2.13 6.90 -7.43
CA TYR A 304 1.06 6.77 -6.44
C TYR A 304 -0.10 7.74 -6.71
N ILE A 305 0.19 8.95 -7.15
CA ILE A 305 -0.83 9.93 -7.55
C ILE A 305 -1.62 9.41 -8.77
N ALA A 306 -0.93 8.89 -9.77
CA ALA A 306 -1.55 8.28 -10.93
C ALA A 306 -2.42 7.07 -10.56
N PHE A 307 -2.00 6.28 -9.57
CA PHE A 307 -2.79 5.18 -9.03
C PHE A 307 -4.12 5.67 -8.43
N GLN A 308 -4.10 6.66 -7.54
CA GLN A 308 -5.32 7.24 -6.96
C GLN A 308 -6.27 7.79 -8.03
N GLN A 309 -5.72 8.47 -9.05
CA GLN A 309 -6.50 8.96 -10.19
C GLN A 309 -7.12 7.82 -11.00
N SER A 310 -6.41 6.69 -11.18
CA SER A 310 -6.91 5.53 -11.92
C SER A 310 -8.11 4.86 -11.23
N LEU A 311 -8.16 4.87 -9.90
CA LEU A 311 -9.31 4.40 -9.13
C LEU A 311 -10.54 5.28 -9.37
N ALA A 312 -10.35 6.61 -9.33
CA ALA A 312 -11.42 7.55 -9.65
C ALA A 312 -11.90 7.40 -11.10
N ASP A 313 -10.99 7.23 -12.06
CA ASP A 313 -11.32 7.01 -13.47
C ASP A 313 -12.15 5.73 -13.67
N ALA A 314 -11.87 4.69 -12.89
CA ALA A 314 -12.66 3.47 -12.91
C ALA A 314 -14.09 3.69 -12.40
N VAL A 315 -14.26 4.45 -11.32
CA VAL A 315 -15.59 4.78 -10.78
C VAL A 315 -16.38 5.66 -11.74
N LEU A 316 -15.73 6.64 -12.39
CA LEU A 316 -16.40 7.53 -13.36
C LEU A 316 -16.96 6.80 -14.58
N LYS A 317 -16.42 5.63 -14.94
CA LYS A 317 -17.00 4.77 -16.00
C LYS A 317 -18.37 4.18 -15.62
N CYS A 318 -18.79 4.31 -14.37
CA CYS A 318 -20.14 3.97 -13.93
C CYS A 318 -21.20 4.96 -14.40
N LEU A 319 -20.80 6.17 -14.79
CA LEU A 319 -21.73 7.15 -15.37
C LEU A 319 -22.27 6.66 -16.71
N PRO A 320 -23.54 6.97 -17.05
CA PRO A 320 -24.07 6.79 -18.39
C PRO A 320 -23.22 7.49 -19.45
N GLU A 321 -23.18 6.94 -20.68
CA GLU A 321 -22.34 7.47 -21.77
C GLU A 321 -22.62 8.95 -22.10
N ASP A 322 -23.86 9.41 -21.91
CA ASP A 322 -24.28 10.79 -22.13
C ASP A 322 -23.90 11.74 -20.98
N ALA A 323 -23.41 11.22 -19.86
CA ALA A 323 -22.98 11.97 -18.68
C ALA A 323 -21.43 11.94 -18.48
N GLN A 324 -20.71 11.21 -19.31
CA GLN A 324 -19.23 11.17 -19.36
C GLN A 324 -18.67 12.35 -20.20
#